data_75599e5b65d2ddc7ed14b0032bd2b6ad
#
_entry.id   75599e5b65d2ddc7ed14b0032bd2b6ad
#
_cell.length_a   1.000
_cell.length_b   1.000
_cell.length_c   1.000
_cell.angle_alpha   90.00
_cell.angle_beta   90.00
_cell.angle_gamma   90.00
#
_symmetry.space_group_name_H-M   'P 1'
#
loop_
_entity.id
_entity.type
_entity.pdbx_description
1 polymer ?
#
loop_
_entity_poly.entity_id
_entity_poly.type
_entity_poly.pdbx_seq_one_letter_code
_entity_poly.pdbx_strand_id
1 'polypeptide(L)'
;MLVPRFLVALAAMAGLFSAAPASAQFFIKPADLKGAPVTGTEPGMTGPELPGASESELRAALVWNLRAALNVAALQCQFEPTLLTLGNYNAILMDHATELKTSYSTLEKYYVRVANNNRKA
;
A
#
# COMPACT_ATOMS: atom_id res chain seq x y z
N MET A 1 41.95 -41.59 31.12
CA MET A 1 41.35 -40.24 31.19
C MET A 1 40.68 -39.81 29.87
N LEU A 2 40.00 -40.68 29.14
CA LEU A 2 39.34 -40.38 27.84
C LEU A 2 37.80 -40.16 28.00
N VAL A 3 37.21 -40.71 29.05
CA VAL A 3 35.75 -40.64 29.29
C VAL A 3 35.19 -39.22 29.45
N PRO A 4 35.82 -38.24 30.12
CA PRO A 4 35.25 -36.91 30.28
C PRO A 4 35.20 -36.12 28.99
N ARG A 5 36.10 -36.37 28.04
CA ARG A 5 36.11 -35.66 26.74
C ARG A 5 34.97 -36.09 25.82
N PHE A 6 34.62 -37.38 25.85
CA PHE A 6 33.45 -37.88 25.08
C PHE A 6 32.13 -37.37 25.63
N LEU A 7 31.99 -37.26 26.95
CA LEU A 7 30.77 -36.72 27.59
C LEU A 7 30.60 -35.24 27.26
N VAL A 8 31.66 -34.45 27.24
CA VAL A 8 31.59 -33.02 26.84
C VAL A 8 31.23 -32.85 25.35
N ALA A 9 31.78 -33.69 24.49
CA ALA A 9 31.44 -33.67 23.06
C ALA A 9 29.99 -34.07 22.79
N LEU A 10 29.46 -35.07 23.52
CA LEU A 10 28.04 -35.48 23.42
C LEU A 10 27.09 -34.40 23.93
N ALA A 11 27.44 -33.73 25.04
CA ALA A 11 26.66 -32.61 25.55
C ALA A 11 26.63 -31.38 24.59
N ALA A 12 27.76 -31.09 23.93
CA ALA A 12 27.84 -30.04 22.95
C ALA A 12 27.01 -30.35 21.69
N MET A 13 27.00 -31.62 21.25
CA MET A 13 26.16 -32.02 20.09
C MET A 13 24.67 -32.00 20.45
N ALA A 14 24.27 -32.42 21.62
CA ALA A 14 22.87 -32.34 22.07
C ALA A 14 22.36 -30.90 22.13
N GLY A 15 23.22 -29.95 22.50
CA GLY A 15 22.89 -28.52 22.49
C GLY A 15 22.64 -27.92 21.10
N LEU A 16 23.30 -28.45 20.07
CA LEU A 16 23.13 -28.01 18.69
C LEU A 16 21.80 -28.48 18.07
N PHE A 17 21.27 -29.62 18.52
CA PHE A 17 19.98 -30.13 18.05
C PHE A 17 18.78 -29.51 18.77
N SER A 18 18.97 -28.81 19.89
CA SER A 18 17.93 -28.13 20.62
C SER A 18 17.80 -26.63 20.24
N ALA A 19 18.61 -26.14 19.29
CA ALA A 19 18.40 -24.82 18.67
C ALA A 19 17.13 -24.89 17.84
N ALA A 20 15.97 -24.71 18.47
CA ALA A 20 14.74 -24.45 17.76
C ALA A 20 15.02 -23.26 16.83
N PRO A 21 14.68 -23.34 15.54
CA PRO A 21 14.78 -22.17 14.67
C PRO A 21 13.99 -21.06 15.35
N ALA A 22 14.67 -19.96 15.71
CA ALA A 22 14.01 -18.76 16.13
C ALA A 22 13.24 -18.26 14.90
N SER A 23 12.03 -18.80 14.69
CA SER A 23 11.09 -18.20 13.77
C SER A 23 10.75 -16.84 14.38
N ALA A 24 11.42 -15.80 13.91
CA ALA A 24 10.97 -14.44 14.09
C ALA A 24 9.62 -14.35 13.35
N GLN A 25 8.59 -14.87 13.97
CA GLN A 25 7.23 -14.61 13.56
C GLN A 25 7.01 -13.13 13.88
N PHE A 26 7.21 -12.31 12.87
CA PHE A 26 6.58 -11.01 12.89
C PHE A 26 5.09 -11.28 13.03
N PHE A 27 4.57 -11.13 14.24
CA PHE A 27 3.14 -11.08 14.47
C PHE A 27 2.64 -9.78 13.82
N ILE A 28 2.57 -9.78 12.51
CA ILE A 28 1.83 -8.76 11.79
C ILE A 28 0.38 -9.09 12.13
N LYS A 29 -0.16 -8.37 13.11
CA LYS A 29 -1.60 -8.40 13.37
C LYS A 29 -2.26 -8.12 12.01
N PRO A 30 -3.12 -9.02 11.50
CA PRO A 30 -3.84 -8.75 10.27
C PRO A 30 -4.46 -7.37 10.37
N ALA A 31 -4.19 -6.51 9.40
CA ALA A 31 -4.79 -5.18 9.38
C ALA A 31 -6.30 -5.37 9.36
N ASP A 32 -7.00 -4.69 10.26
CA ASP A 32 -8.45 -4.61 10.20
C ASP A 32 -8.81 -3.70 9.01
N LEU A 33 -9.12 -4.34 7.89
CA LEU A 33 -9.50 -3.64 6.66
C LEU A 33 -10.97 -3.20 6.66
N LYS A 34 -11.69 -3.42 7.76
CA LYS A 34 -13.08 -2.99 7.95
C LYS A 34 -13.12 -1.54 8.43
N GLY A 35 -12.62 -0.62 7.62
CA GLY A 35 -12.75 0.80 7.84
C GLY A 35 -14.07 1.35 7.27
N ALA A 36 -14.54 2.46 7.83
CA ALA A 36 -15.59 3.24 7.20
C ALA A 36 -15.08 3.78 5.84
N PRO A 37 -15.93 3.88 4.81
CA PRO A 37 -15.54 4.50 3.55
C PRO A 37 -15.04 5.93 3.77
N VAL A 38 -13.89 6.27 3.20
CA VAL A 38 -13.36 7.64 3.22
C VAL A 38 -14.23 8.56 2.37
N THR A 39 -14.47 9.77 2.85
CA THR A 39 -15.28 10.78 2.15
C THR A 39 -14.43 11.73 1.31
N GLY A 40 -13.15 11.87 1.65
CA GLY A 40 -12.21 12.82 1.04
C GLY A 40 -12.11 14.15 1.76
N THR A 41 -12.85 14.30 2.87
CA THR A 41 -12.85 15.52 3.71
C THR A 41 -12.12 15.31 5.03
N GLU A 42 -11.59 14.12 5.27
CA GLU A 42 -10.91 13.78 6.51
C GLU A 42 -9.61 14.58 6.67
N PRO A 43 -9.26 14.97 7.90
CA PRO A 43 -8.02 15.69 8.17
C PRO A 43 -6.79 14.91 7.71
N GLY A 44 -5.84 15.59 7.10
CA GLY A 44 -4.58 14.98 6.62
C GLY A 44 -4.67 14.32 5.23
N MET A 45 -5.80 14.42 4.54
CA MET A 45 -5.89 14.04 3.13
C MET A 45 -5.01 14.96 2.30
N THR A 46 -4.14 14.35 1.49
CA THR A 46 -3.23 15.07 0.60
C THR A 46 -3.84 15.16 -0.80
N GLY A 47 -3.72 16.33 -1.39
CA GLY A 47 -4.17 16.58 -2.74
C GLY A 47 -4.57 18.04 -2.94
N PRO A 48 -4.78 18.49 -4.17
CA PRO A 48 -5.28 19.83 -4.44
C PRO A 48 -6.72 19.97 -3.93
N GLU A 49 -7.05 21.15 -3.39
CA GLU A 49 -8.42 21.45 -3.01
C GLU A 49 -9.33 21.45 -4.25
N LEU A 50 -10.52 20.88 -4.09
CA LEU A 50 -11.54 20.81 -5.13
C LEU A 50 -12.78 21.61 -4.70
N PRO A 51 -12.80 22.93 -4.89
CA PRO A 51 -13.90 23.78 -4.46
C PRO A 51 -15.23 23.37 -5.07
N GLY A 52 -16.26 23.19 -4.22
CA GLY A 52 -17.59 22.81 -4.67
C GLY A 52 -17.69 21.38 -5.22
N ALA A 53 -16.73 20.52 -4.89
CA ALA A 53 -16.79 19.11 -5.23
C ALA A 53 -17.78 18.37 -4.34
N SER A 54 -18.48 17.38 -4.91
CA SER A 54 -19.30 16.41 -4.18
C SER A 54 -18.43 15.35 -3.51
N GLU A 55 -18.98 14.59 -2.57
CA GLU A 55 -18.27 13.45 -1.95
C GLU A 55 -17.76 12.45 -2.97
N SER A 56 -18.52 12.16 -4.02
CA SER A 56 -18.10 11.24 -5.08
C SER A 56 -16.90 11.77 -5.86
N GLU A 57 -16.85 13.09 -6.10
CA GLU A 57 -15.73 13.75 -6.76
C GLU A 57 -14.49 13.79 -5.84
N LEU A 58 -14.68 14.04 -4.55
CA LEU A 58 -13.59 13.99 -3.57
C LEU A 58 -13.01 12.58 -3.44
N ARG A 59 -13.86 11.55 -3.36
CA ARG A 59 -13.40 10.14 -3.36
C ARG A 59 -12.66 9.78 -4.65
N ALA A 60 -13.16 10.22 -5.79
CA ALA A 60 -12.48 10.00 -7.07
C ALA A 60 -11.09 10.65 -7.09
N ALA A 61 -10.95 11.83 -6.50
CA ALA A 61 -9.65 12.50 -6.35
C ALA A 61 -8.70 11.71 -5.46
N LEU A 62 -9.16 11.15 -4.34
CA LEU A 62 -8.35 10.31 -3.46
C LEU A 62 -7.83 9.06 -4.18
N VAL A 63 -8.69 8.35 -4.91
CA VAL A 63 -8.31 7.17 -5.71
C VAL A 63 -7.24 7.55 -6.72
N TRP A 64 -7.40 8.70 -7.38
CA TRP A 64 -6.46 9.16 -8.40
C TRP A 64 -5.12 9.60 -7.81
N ASN A 65 -5.14 10.27 -6.66
CA ASN A 65 -3.94 10.66 -5.92
C ASN A 65 -3.17 9.43 -5.41
N LEU A 66 -3.89 8.44 -4.86
CA LEU A 66 -3.28 7.17 -4.44
C LEU A 66 -2.62 6.46 -5.61
N ARG A 67 -3.31 6.36 -6.76
CA ARG A 67 -2.72 5.79 -7.98
C ARG A 67 -1.45 6.53 -8.39
N ALA A 68 -1.46 7.87 -8.36
CA ALA A 68 -0.29 8.67 -8.72
C ALA A 68 0.89 8.43 -7.77
N ALA A 69 0.64 8.36 -6.45
CA ALA A 69 1.66 8.06 -5.46
C ALA A 69 2.25 6.66 -5.65
N LEU A 70 1.41 5.65 -5.89
CA LEU A 70 1.85 4.28 -6.16
C LEU A 70 2.66 4.18 -7.46
N ASN A 71 2.31 4.96 -8.49
CA ASN A 71 3.09 5.06 -9.72
C ASN A 71 4.50 5.58 -9.44
N VAL A 72 4.62 6.68 -8.69
CA VAL A 72 5.92 7.24 -8.30
C VAL A 72 6.72 6.21 -7.52
N ALA A 73 6.11 5.53 -6.54
CA ALA A 73 6.78 4.49 -5.78
C ALA A 73 7.25 3.34 -6.68
N ALA A 74 6.41 2.87 -7.60
CA ALA A 74 6.77 1.80 -8.53
C ALA A 74 7.95 2.18 -9.44
N LEU A 75 8.04 3.44 -9.85
CA LEU A 75 9.15 3.92 -10.68
C LEU A 75 10.45 4.12 -9.89
N GLN A 76 10.34 4.60 -8.64
CA GLN A 76 11.51 4.93 -7.82
C GLN A 76 12.10 3.73 -7.09
N CYS A 77 11.29 2.73 -6.75
CA CYS A 77 11.72 1.57 -5.95
C CYS A 77 12.11 0.35 -6.80
N GLN A 78 12.48 0.52 -8.06
CA GLN A 78 12.91 -0.58 -8.92
C GLN A 78 14.32 -1.09 -8.61
N PHE A 79 15.11 -0.34 -7.82
CA PHE A 79 16.46 -0.73 -7.41
C PHE A 79 16.48 -1.96 -6.50
N GLU A 80 15.36 -2.33 -5.89
CA GLU A 80 15.23 -3.48 -4.99
C GLU A 80 14.03 -4.35 -5.42
N PRO A 81 14.29 -5.40 -6.24
CA PRO A 81 13.23 -6.25 -6.79
C PRO A 81 12.39 -6.97 -5.73
N THR A 82 12.93 -7.19 -4.53
CA THR A 82 12.21 -7.88 -3.44
C THR A 82 11.03 -7.06 -2.89
N LEU A 83 11.01 -5.75 -3.13
CA LEU A 83 9.88 -4.90 -2.75
C LEU A 83 8.63 -5.13 -3.62
N LEU A 84 8.77 -5.78 -4.78
CA LEU A 84 7.68 -6.10 -5.70
C LEU A 84 6.80 -4.90 -6.10
N THR A 85 7.32 -3.67 -5.98
CA THR A 85 6.54 -2.45 -6.18
C THR A 85 5.93 -2.34 -7.56
N LEU A 86 6.70 -2.65 -8.61
CA LEU A 86 6.21 -2.61 -9.99
C LEU A 86 5.15 -3.68 -10.25
N GLY A 87 5.40 -4.92 -9.78
CA GLY A 87 4.45 -6.02 -9.93
C GLY A 87 3.12 -5.75 -9.23
N ASN A 88 3.19 -5.28 -7.99
CA ASN A 88 2.00 -4.93 -7.21
C ASN A 88 1.24 -3.75 -7.81
N TYR A 89 1.93 -2.72 -8.31
CA TYR A 89 1.30 -1.60 -9.00
C TYR A 89 0.57 -2.04 -10.26
N ASN A 90 1.18 -2.89 -11.08
CA ASN A 90 0.53 -3.42 -12.27
C ASN A 90 -0.70 -4.28 -11.94
N ALA A 91 -0.64 -5.08 -10.86
CA ALA A 91 -1.79 -5.83 -10.37
C ALA A 91 -2.95 -4.89 -9.98
N ILE A 92 -2.67 -3.82 -9.23
CA ILE A 92 -3.68 -2.80 -8.87
C ILE A 92 -4.32 -2.19 -10.12
N LEU A 93 -3.53 -1.86 -11.15
CA LEU A 93 -4.07 -1.30 -12.40
C LEU A 93 -5.02 -2.27 -13.12
N MET A 94 -4.75 -3.58 -13.04
CA MET A 94 -5.59 -4.60 -13.65
C MET A 94 -6.84 -4.89 -12.82
N ASP A 95 -6.67 -5.12 -11.54
CA ASP A 95 -7.74 -5.54 -10.63
C ASP A 95 -8.76 -4.41 -10.38
N HIS A 96 -8.31 -3.16 -10.37
CA HIS A 96 -9.13 -1.98 -10.14
C HIS A 96 -9.38 -1.13 -11.40
N ALA A 97 -9.21 -1.70 -12.60
CA ALA A 97 -9.32 -0.95 -13.86
C ALA A 97 -10.65 -0.19 -14.01
N THR A 98 -11.77 -0.82 -13.62
CA THR A 98 -13.10 -0.20 -13.70
C THR A 98 -13.24 0.96 -12.70
N GLU A 99 -12.75 0.80 -11.48
CA GLU A 99 -12.79 1.83 -10.45
C GLU A 99 -11.93 3.04 -10.86
N LEU A 100 -10.73 2.80 -11.35
CA LEU A 100 -9.83 3.83 -11.85
C LEU A 100 -10.45 4.60 -13.01
N LYS A 101 -11.07 3.91 -13.96
CA LYS A 101 -11.79 4.53 -15.09
C LYS A 101 -12.95 5.39 -14.60
N THR A 102 -13.74 4.89 -13.66
CA THR A 102 -14.88 5.62 -13.08
C THR A 102 -14.41 6.87 -12.34
N SER A 103 -13.36 6.76 -11.55
CA SER A 103 -12.76 7.89 -10.83
C SER A 103 -12.24 8.96 -11.80
N TYR A 104 -11.56 8.54 -12.87
CA TYR A 104 -11.09 9.46 -13.90
C TYR A 104 -12.25 10.22 -14.55
N SER A 105 -13.29 9.51 -15.01
CA SER A 105 -14.44 10.16 -15.67
C SER A 105 -15.23 11.07 -14.73
N THR A 106 -15.25 10.79 -13.44
CA THR A 106 -15.86 11.64 -12.42
C THR A 106 -15.09 12.95 -12.26
N LEU A 107 -13.76 12.87 -12.19
CA LEU A 107 -12.89 14.06 -12.12
C LEU A 107 -12.95 14.89 -13.42
N GLU A 108 -12.97 14.25 -14.58
CA GLU A 108 -13.11 14.94 -15.86
C GLU A 108 -14.37 15.80 -15.89
N LYS A 109 -15.50 15.24 -15.47
CA LYS A 109 -16.78 15.98 -15.37
C LYS A 109 -16.70 17.15 -14.38
N TYR A 110 -16.05 16.97 -13.25
CA TYR A 110 -15.81 18.03 -12.28
C TYR A 110 -15.03 19.19 -12.93
N TYR A 111 -13.90 18.91 -13.56
CA TYR A 111 -13.07 19.95 -14.17
C TYR A 111 -13.76 20.66 -15.34
N VAL A 112 -14.52 19.93 -16.16
CA VAL A 112 -15.35 20.53 -17.23
C VAL A 112 -16.39 21.48 -16.63
N ARG A 113 -17.05 21.07 -15.54
CA ARG A 113 -18.04 21.92 -14.84
C ARG A 113 -17.41 23.19 -14.30
N VAL A 114 -16.26 23.09 -13.63
CA VAL A 114 -15.53 24.25 -13.07
C VAL A 114 -15.05 25.18 -14.17
N ALA A 115 -14.47 24.65 -15.26
CA ALA A 115 -14.01 25.45 -16.39
C ALA A 115 -15.16 26.20 -17.06
N ASN A 116 -16.34 25.60 -17.19
CA ASN A 116 -17.52 26.26 -17.77
C ASN A 116 -18.09 27.34 -16.85
N ASN A 117 -18.04 27.18 -15.55
CA ASN A 117 -18.47 28.19 -14.59
C ASN A 117 -17.53 29.40 -14.62
N ASN A 118 -16.23 29.18 -14.69
CA ASN A 118 -15.24 30.26 -14.77
C ASN A 118 -15.30 31.07 -16.08
N ARG A 119 -15.85 30.49 -17.16
CA ARG A 119 -16.08 31.23 -18.42
C ARG A 119 -17.31 32.12 -18.38
N LYS A 120 -18.23 31.89 -17.46
CA LYS A 120 -19.49 32.64 -17.34
C LYS A 120 -19.41 33.75 -16.29
N ALA A 121 -18.37 33.75 -15.45
CA ALA A 121 -18.09 34.78 -14.46
C ALA A 121 -17.21 35.89 -15.04
#